data_eec498e4156ea545e371c81c52d277e9
#
_entry.id   eec498e4156ea545e371c81c52d277e9
#
_cell.length_a   1.000
_cell.length_b   1.000
_cell.length_c   1.000
_cell.angle_alpha   90.00
_cell.angle_beta   90.00
_cell.angle_gamma   90.00
#
_symmetry.space_group_name_H-M   'P 1'
#
loop_
_entity.id
_entity.type
_entity.pdbx_description
1 polymer ?
#
loop_
_entity_poly.entity_id
_entity_poly.type
_entity_poly.pdbx_seq_one_letter_code
_entity_poly.pdbx_strand_id
1 'polypeptide(L)'
;MTVLYIILGIVVVVGLFVWMTYNGLVTLKIRVDEAWSDITVQLKRRADLIPNLVNTVKGYASHEKGVFEEVTKARSAIMDAKGVKETAEAENQLEGALKSLFAVAESYPDLKANQNFSELQAELVDTEDKIQASRRFYNGGVRDLNTKIKLFPNNIFANMLGFKEREFFEVEDRESIEKPVDVQF
;
A
#
# COMPACT_ATOMS: atom_id res chain seq x y z
N MET A 1 9.60 8.48 56.45
CA MET A 1 10.59 8.97 55.47
C MET A 1 10.92 7.92 54.43
N THR A 2 11.34 6.70 54.76
CA THR A 2 11.68 5.62 53.80
C THR A 2 10.53 5.27 52.82
N VAL A 3 9.29 5.12 53.31
CA VAL A 3 8.11 4.83 52.46
C VAL A 3 7.88 5.95 51.44
N LEU A 4 8.05 7.22 51.79
CA LEU A 4 7.89 8.35 50.87
C LEU A 4 8.94 8.30 49.75
N TYR A 5 10.19 7.98 50.04
CA TYR A 5 11.23 7.85 49.01
C TYR A 5 10.99 6.66 48.08
N ILE A 6 10.45 5.54 48.59
CA ILE A 6 10.07 4.38 47.77
C ILE A 6 8.93 4.77 46.80
N ILE A 7 7.88 5.44 47.30
CA ILE A 7 6.78 5.90 46.46
C ILE A 7 7.27 6.86 45.37
N LEU A 8 8.12 7.83 45.76
CA LEU A 8 8.71 8.78 44.82
C LEU A 8 9.54 8.06 43.73
N GLY A 9 10.34 7.07 44.12
CA GLY A 9 11.13 6.24 43.21
C GLY A 9 10.25 5.50 42.19
N ILE A 10 9.14 4.89 42.65
CA ILE A 10 8.19 4.20 41.77
C ILE A 10 7.54 5.19 40.78
N VAL A 11 7.11 6.37 41.25
CA VAL A 11 6.51 7.39 40.38
C VAL A 11 7.47 7.84 39.27
N VAL A 12 8.75 8.04 39.63
CA VAL A 12 9.80 8.42 38.65
C VAL A 12 9.99 7.32 37.61
N VAL A 13 10.09 6.06 38.04
CA VAL A 13 10.29 4.90 37.13
C VAL A 13 9.10 4.76 36.19
N VAL A 14 7.87 4.85 36.71
CA VAL A 14 6.65 4.79 35.88
C VAL A 14 6.61 5.97 34.90
N GLY A 15 6.94 7.18 35.36
CA GLY A 15 7.00 8.36 34.50
C GLY A 15 7.99 8.22 33.34
N LEU A 16 9.19 7.72 33.62
CA LEU A 16 10.20 7.45 32.61
C LEU A 16 9.75 6.37 31.62
N PHE A 17 9.11 5.32 32.12
CA PHE A 17 8.56 4.27 31.26
C PHE A 17 7.48 4.80 30.31
N VAL A 18 6.52 5.60 30.83
CA VAL A 18 5.47 6.22 30.01
C VAL A 18 6.07 7.13 28.95
N TRP A 19 7.04 7.95 29.31
CA TRP A 19 7.74 8.85 28.39
C TRP A 19 8.44 8.09 27.26
N MET A 20 9.18 7.01 27.57
CA MET A 20 9.84 6.15 26.58
C MET A 20 8.83 5.44 25.67
N THR A 21 7.74 4.94 26.24
CA THR A 21 6.67 4.28 25.50
C THR A 21 5.99 5.25 24.53
N TYR A 22 5.64 6.45 25.00
CA TYR A 22 5.05 7.49 24.18
C TYR A 22 5.92 7.85 22.98
N ASN A 23 7.18 8.21 23.22
CA ASN A 23 8.10 8.57 22.14
C ASN A 23 8.29 7.43 21.14
N GLY A 24 8.39 6.20 21.62
CA GLY A 24 8.52 5.03 20.75
C GLY A 24 7.26 4.77 19.91
N LEU A 25 6.06 4.99 20.43
CA LEU A 25 4.80 4.86 19.68
C LEU A 25 4.64 5.99 18.67
N VAL A 26 4.99 7.23 19.03
CA VAL A 26 4.97 8.38 18.11
C VAL A 26 5.91 8.13 16.93
N THR A 27 7.13 7.65 17.19
CA THR A 27 8.11 7.35 16.14
C THR A 27 7.58 6.29 15.16
N LEU A 28 6.99 5.21 15.68
CA LEU A 28 6.40 4.17 14.83
C LEU A 28 5.21 4.69 14.02
N LYS A 29 4.35 5.50 14.63
CA LYS A 29 3.21 6.12 13.94
C LYS A 29 3.68 7.00 12.78
N ILE A 30 4.70 7.85 13.01
CA ILE A 30 5.25 8.73 11.95
C ILE A 30 5.82 7.89 10.81
N ARG A 31 6.54 6.81 11.09
CA ARG A 31 7.07 5.90 10.06
C ARG A 31 5.97 5.24 9.22
N VAL A 32 4.85 4.87 9.85
CA VAL A 32 3.70 4.33 9.14
C VAL A 32 3.04 5.39 8.26
N ASP A 33 2.89 6.62 8.77
CA ASP A 33 2.30 7.72 8.02
C ASP A 33 3.20 8.13 6.82
N GLU A 34 4.53 8.12 6.98
CA GLU A 34 5.52 8.33 5.92
C GLU A 34 5.43 7.23 4.85
N ALA A 35 5.45 5.97 5.26
CA ALA A 35 5.32 4.83 4.34
C ALA A 35 4.00 4.84 3.57
N TRP A 36 2.91 5.30 4.18
CA TRP A 36 1.63 5.51 3.51
C TRP A 36 1.71 6.61 2.45
N SER A 37 2.39 7.71 2.76
CA SER A 37 2.62 8.79 1.79
C SER A 37 3.41 8.29 0.57
N ASP A 38 4.42 7.44 0.77
CA ASP A 38 5.19 6.86 -0.33
C ASP A 38 4.32 5.98 -1.25
N ILE A 39 3.43 5.16 -0.69
CA ILE A 39 2.46 4.37 -1.48
C ILE A 39 1.59 5.32 -2.33
N THR A 40 1.00 6.33 -1.72
CA THR A 40 0.08 7.24 -2.42
C THR A 40 0.76 8.01 -3.54
N VAL A 41 2.02 8.39 -3.38
CA VAL A 41 2.83 9.03 -4.43
C VAL A 41 3.04 8.09 -5.62
N GLN A 42 3.38 6.82 -5.38
CA GLN A 42 3.60 5.87 -6.47
C GLN A 42 2.29 5.49 -7.18
N LEU A 43 1.19 5.32 -6.44
CA LEU A 43 -0.13 5.07 -7.01
C LEU A 43 -0.59 6.23 -7.90
N LYS A 44 -0.37 7.47 -7.45
CA LYS A 44 -0.67 8.65 -8.26
C LYS A 44 0.17 8.68 -9.52
N ARG A 45 1.49 8.43 -9.43
CA ARG A 45 2.37 8.36 -10.60
C ARG A 45 1.87 7.31 -11.60
N ARG A 46 1.49 6.13 -11.13
CA ARG A 46 0.91 5.06 -11.98
C ARG A 46 -0.39 5.54 -12.64
N ALA A 47 -1.31 6.15 -11.89
CA ALA A 47 -2.56 6.68 -12.40
C ALA A 47 -2.36 7.80 -13.45
N ASP A 48 -1.29 8.58 -13.35
CA ASP A 48 -0.94 9.66 -14.29
C ASP A 48 -0.37 9.11 -15.62
N LEU A 49 0.17 7.89 -15.66
CA LEU A 49 0.62 7.22 -16.88
C LEU A 49 -0.55 6.64 -17.70
N ILE A 50 -1.67 6.32 -17.07
CA ILE A 50 -2.80 5.63 -17.71
C ILE A 50 -3.38 6.36 -18.92
N PRO A 51 -3.63 7.68 -18.90
CA PRO A 51 -4.18 8.38 -20.07
C PRO A 51 -3.29 8.25 -21.30
N ASN A 52 -1.97 8.34 -21.13
CA ASN A 52 -1.00 8.21 -22.23
C ASN A 52 -1.00 6.79 -22.77
N LEU A 53 -1.03 5.77 -21.89
CA LEU A 53 -1.12 4.38 -22.28
C LEU A 53 -2.38 4.11 -23.09
N VAL A 54 -3.56 4.51 -22.58
CA VAL A 54 -4.86 4.33 -23.25
C VAL A 54 -4.86 5.03 -24.61
N ASN A 55 -4.34 6.26 -24.72
CA ASN A 55 -4.29 6.98 -25.99
C ASN A 55 -3.36 6.30 -26.99
N THR A 56 -2.22 5.77 -26.55
CA THR A 56 -1.30 5.04 -27.42
C THR A 56 -1.95 3.77 -27.95
N VAL A 57 -2.60 2.97 -27.08
CA VAL A 57 -3.27 1.71 -27.48
C VAL A 57 -4.46 1.99 -28.38
N LYS A 58 -5.27 3.04 -28.13
CA LYS A 58 -6.41 3.44 -28.99
C LYS A 58 -6.03 3.72 -30.43
N GLY A 59 -4.81 4.21 -30.68
CA GLY A 59 -4.31 4.44 -32.04
C GLY A 59 -4.21 3.17 -32.88
N TYR A 60 -4.09 2.01 -32.26
CA TYR A 60 -3.93 0.71 -32.93
C TYR A 60 -5.14 -0.22 -32.74
N ALA A 61 -5.82 -0.15 -31.59
CA ALA A 61 -6.89 -1.06 -31.16
C ALA A 61 -8.23 -0.31 -30.94
N SER A 62 -8.68 0.48 -31.91
CA SER A 62 -9.84 1.39 -31.77
C SER A 62 -11.18 0.70 -31.46
N HIS A 63 -11.30 -0.61 -31.65
CA HIS A 63 -12.51 -1.40 -31.41
C HIS A 63 -12.68 -1.89 -29.96
N GLU A 64 -11.65 -1.79 -29.13
CA GLU A 64 -11.61 -2.33 -27.76
C GLU A 64 -12.15 -1.34 -26.71
N LYS A 65 -13.32 -0.73 -26.99
CA LYS A 65 -13.89 0.33 -26.15
C LYS A 65 -14.11 -0.09 -24.70
N GLY A 66 -14.56 -1.33 -24.47
CA GLY A 66 -14.84 -1.84 -23.12
C GLY A 66 -13.60 -1.88 -22.23
N VAL A 67 -12.45 -2.29 -22.77
CA VAL A 67 -11.19 -2.32 -22.01
C VAL A 67 -10.73 -0.91 -21.65
N PHE A 68 -10.87 0.06 -22.54
CA PHE A 68 -10.52 1.46 -22.26
C PHE A 68 -11.41 2.10 -21.20
N GLU A 69 -12.70 1.77 -21.21
CA GLU A 69 -13.66 2.23 -20.19
C GLU A 69 -13.32 1.63 -18.83
N GLU A 70 -13.00 0.34 -18.78
CA GLU A 70 -12.61 -0.37 -17.56
C GLU A 70 -11.35 0.25 -16.93
N VAL A 71 -10.29 0.45 -17.72
CA VAL A 71 -9.04 1.07 -17.25
C VAL A 71 -9.27 2.51 -16.78
N THR A 72 -10.07 3.29 -17.50
CA THR A 72 -10.38 4.66 -17.11
C THR A 72 -11.19 4.72 -15.81
N LYS A 73 -12.14 3.80 -15.63
CA LYS A 73 -12.93 3.68 -14.41
C LYS A 73 -12.06 3.27 -13.22
N ALA A 74 -11.20 2.27 -13.40
CA ALA A 74 -10.29 1.82 -12.36
C ALA A 74 -9.29 2.92 -11.96
N ARG A 75 -8.79 3.70 -12.92
CA ARG A 75 -7.97 4.89 -12.64
C ARG A 75 -8.72 5.90 -11.78
N SER A 76 -9.99 6.19 -12.10
CA SER A 76 -10.79 7.12 -11.30
C SER A 76 -10.99 6.61 -9.89
N ALA A 77 -11.23 5.31 -9.69
CA ALA A 77 -11.36 4.69 -8.38
C ALA A 77 -10.11 4.90 -7.51
N ILE A 78 -8.89 4.77 -8.09
CA ILE A 78 -7.63 5.08 -7.38
C ILE A 78 -7.57 6.54 -6.94
N MET A 79 -7.98 7.47 -7.79
CA MET A 79 -7.90 8.91 -7.52
C MET A 79 -8.91 9.36 -6.45
N ASP A 80 -10.03 8.67 -6.34
CA ASP A 80 -11.13 8.98 -5.42
C ASP A 80 -11.03 8.20 -4.09
N ALA A 81 -10.22 7.13 -4.03
CA ALA A 81 -10.09 6.25 -2.88
C ALA A 81 -9.61 6.97 -1.62
N LYS A 82 -10.26 6.67 -0.49
CA LYS A 82 -9.94 7.26 0.83
C LYS A 82 -9.51 6.18 1.81
N GLY A 83 -8.31 6.35 2.35
CA GLY A 83 -7.77 5.42 3.34
C GLY A 83 -7.21 4.13 2.71
N VAL A 84 -6.74 3.25 3.58
CA VAL A 84 -5.93 2.08 3.17
C VAL A 84 -6.77 1.05 2.42
N LYS A 85 -7.95 0.72 2.95
CA LYS A 85 -8.80 -0.33 2.40
C LYS A 85 -9.34 0.00 1.02
N GLU A 86 -9.95 1.18 0.86
CA GLU A 86 -10.49 1.60 -0.45
C GLU A 86 -9.38 1.70 -1.51
N THR A 87 -8.19 2.18 -1.11
CA THR A 87 -7.04 2.27 -2.01
C THR A 87 -6.56 0.88 -2.44
N ALA A 88 -6.53 -0.10 -1.52
CA ALA A 88 -6.15 -1.47 -1.87
C ALA A 88 -7.15 -2.12 -2.83
N GLU A 89 -8.46 -1.94 -2.60
CA GLU A 89 -9.51 -2.45 -3.49
C GLU A 89 -9.43 -1.81 -4.89
N ALA A 90 -9.23 -0.48 -4.95
CA ALA A 90 -9.08 0.24 -6.22
C ALA A 90 -7.81 -0.17 -6.97
N GLU A 91 -6.72 -0.46 -6.26
CA GLU A 91 -5.46 -0.94 -6.84
C GLU A 91 -5.64 -2.32 -7.49
N ASN A 92 -6.33 -3.24 -6.82
CA ASN A 92 -6.65 -4.55 -7.39
C ASN A 92 -7.48 -4.43 -8.68
N GLN A 93 -8.45 -3.50 -8.71
CA GLN A 93 -9.24 -3.24 -9.92
C GLN A 93 -8.38 -2.69 -11.05
N LEU A 94 -7.46 -1.76 -10.75
CA LEU A 94 -6.56 -1.19 -11.76
C LEU A 94 -5.59 -2.24 -12.31
N GLU A 95 -5.04 -3.10 -11.45
CA GLU A 95 -4.17 -4.19 -11.87
C GLU A 95 -4.89 -5.15 -12.83
N GLY A 96 -6.13 -5.55 -12.51
CA GLY A 96 -6.97 -6.38 -13.39
C GLY A 96 -7.24 -5.72 -14.75
N ALA A 97 -7.63 -4.45 -14.73
CA ALA A 97 -7.90 -3.69 -15.95
C ALA A 97 -6.64 -3.52 -16.83
N LEU A 98 -5.48 -3.29 -16.22
CA LEU A 98 -4.20 -3.22 -16.95
C LEU A 98 -3.80 -4.57 -17.55
N LYS A 99 -4.02 -5.69 -16.85
CA LYS A 99 -3.79 -7.03 -17.41
C LYS A 99 -4.64 -7.24 -18.68
N SER A 100 -5.91 -6.84 -18.65
CA SER A 100 -6.82 -6.88 -19.82
C SER A 100 -6.30 -6.01 -20.98
N LEU A 101 -5.84 -4.79 -20.68
CA LEU A 101 -5.29 -3.88 -21.68
C LEU A 101 -4.02 -4.43 -22.34
N PHE A 102 -3.12 -4.99 -21.56
CA PHE A 102 -1.88 -5.61 -22.09
C PHE A 102 -2.18 -6.87 -22.91
N ALA A 103 -3.18 -7.68 -22.52
CA ALA A 103 -3.64 -8.82 -23.32
C ALA A 103 -4.16 -8.39 -24.70
N VAL A 104 -4.90 -7.27 -24.76
CA VAL A 104 -5.30 -6.66 -26.04
C VAL A 104 -4.08 -6.24 -26.85
N ALA A 105 -3.13 -5.54 -26.22
CA ALA A 105 -1.93 -5.05 -26.91
C ALA A 105 -1.10 -6.19 -27.54
N GLU A 106 -1.13 -7.39 -26.96
CA GLU A 106 -0.47 -8.56 -27.52
C GLU A 106 -1.00 -8.98 -28.90
N SER A 107 -2.27 -8.69 -29.19
CA SER A 107 -2.90 -8.98 -30.48
C SER A 107 -2.55 -8.00 -31.61
N TYR A 108 -1.79 -6.92 -31.26
CA TYR A 108 -1.43 -5.86 -32.21
C TYR A 108 0.10 -5.71 -32.33
N PRO A 109 0.76 -6.42 -33.29
CA PRO A 109 2.22 -6.42 -33.42
C PRO A 109 2.83 -5.03 -33.62
N ASP A 110 2.16 -4.16 -34.38
CA ASP A 110 2.63 -2.81 -34.65
C ASP A 110 2.63 -1.93 -33.39
N LEU A 111 1.71 -2.14 -32.47
CA LEU A 111 1.68 -1.49 -31.17
C LEU A 111 2.87 -1.95 -30.30
N LYS A 112 3.17 -3.27 -30.31
CA LYS A 112 4.33 -3.81 -29.59
C LYS A 112 5.66 -3.26 -30.09
N ALA A 113 5.74 -2.92 -31.37
CA ALA A 113 6.93 -2.31 -31.97
C ALA A 113 7.01 -0.80 -31.73
N ASN A 114 5.96 -0.18 -31.17
CA ASN A 114 5.93 1.26 -30.89
C ASN A 114 6.80 1.59 -29.69
N GLN A 115 7.76 2.51 -29.86
CA GLN A 115 8.68 2.90 -28.81
C GLN A 115 7.99 3.53 -27.62
N ASN A 116 7.02 4.42 -27.83
CA ASN A 116 6.27 5.09 -26.74
C ASN A 116 5.51 4.08 -25.89
N PHE A 117 4.94 3.04 -26.53
CA PHE A 117 4.26 1.96 -25.80
C PHE A 117 5.25 1.18 -24.92
N SER A 118 6.41 0.83 -25.45
CA SER A 118 7.45 0.10 -24.70
C SER A 118 7.98 0.93 -23.51
N GLU A 119 8.17 2.24 -23.69
CA GLU A 119 8.61 3.14 -22.63
C GLU A 119 7.54 3.25 -21.53
N LEU A 120 6.26 3.42 -21.89
CA LEU A 120 5.15 3.46 -20.93
C LEU A 120 5.00 2.14 -20.16
N GLN A 121 5.18 1.01 -20.85
CA GLN A 121 5.17 -0.30 -20.20
C GLN A 121 6.30 -0.44 -19.20
N ALA A 122 7.52 -0.02 -19.56
CA ALA A 122 8.68 -0.05 -18.66
C ALA A 122 8.45 0.88 -17.42
N GLU A 123 7.88 2.07 -17.62
CA GLU A 123 7.55 2.96 -16.50
C GLU A 123 6.46 2.38 -15.59
N LEU A 124 5.48 1.68 -16.15
CA LEU A 124 4.44 1.02 -15.34
C LEU A 124 5.02 -0.14 -14.52
N VAL A 125 5.95 -0.92 -15.08
CA VAL A 125 6.67 -1.97 -14.33
C VAL A 125 7.51 -1.35 -13.20
N ASP A 126 8.25 -0.27 -13.48
CA ASP A 126 9.04 0.44 -12.45
C ASP A 126 8.15 0.96 -11.31
N THR A 127 6.98 1.55 -11.66
CA THR A 127 6.04 2.02 -10.62
C THR A 127 5.43 0.87 -9.83
N GLU A 128 5.12 -0.27 -10.46
CA GLU A 128 4.63 -1.47 -9.78
C GLU A 128 5.64 -2.00 -8.77
N ASP A 129 6.91 -2.14 -9.16
CA ASP A 129 7.97 -2.59 -8.26
C ASP A 129 8.12 -1.65 -7.05
N LYS A 130 8.02 -0.33 -7.28
CA LYS A 130 8.05 0.67 -6.21
C LYS A 130 6.84 0.59 -5.31
N ILE A 131 5.63 0.42 -5.85
CA ILE A 131 4.41 0.21 -5.07
C ILE A 131 4.55 -1.01 -4.18
N GLN A 132 4.99 -2.14 -4.72
CA GLN A 132 5.19 -3.37 -3.96
C GLN A 132 6.24 -3.22 -2.86
N ALA A 133 7.34 -2.52 -3.13
CA ALA A 133 8.35 -2.22 -2.12
C ALA A 133 7.78 -1.35 -0.99
N SER A 134 7.06 -0.27 -1.33
CA SER A 134 6.42 0.64 -0.37
C SER A 134 5.35 -0.08 0.46
N ARG A 135 4.57 -0.99 -0.14
CA ARG A 135 3.58 -1.82 0.58
C ARG A 135 4.23 -2.74 1.61
N ARG A 136 5.34 -3.40 1.25
CA ARG A 136 6.08 -4.23 2.21
C ARG A 136 6.60 -3.41 3.39
N PHE A 137 7.12 -2.21 3.10
CA PHE A 137 7.61 -1.30 4.12
C PHE A 137 6.49 -0.78 5.03
N TYR A 138 5.36 -0.35 4.45
CA TYR A 138 4.16 0.06 5.18
C TYR A 138 3.64 -1.05 6.09
N ASN A 139 3.41 -2.24 5.56
CA ASN A 139 2.91 -3.38 6.33
C ASN A 139 3.87 -3.80 7.45
N GLY A 140 5.18 -3.70 7.22
CA GLY A 140 6.20 -3.88 8.25
C GLY A 140 6.04 -2.86 9.39
N GLY A 141 5.90 -1.59 9.05
CA GLY A 141 5.67 -0.51 10.03
C GLY A 141 4.36 -0.67 10.80
N VAL A 142 3.28 -1.04 10.12
CA VAL A 142 1.97 -1.34 10.75
C VAL A 142 2.09 -2.50 11.73
N ARG A 143 2.75 -3.59 11.33
CA ARG A 143 2.98 -4.73 12.22
C ARG A 143 3.74 -4.30 13.48
N ASP A 144 4.81 -3.54 13.34
CA ASP A 144 5.65 -3.11 14.46
C ASP A 144 4.89 -2.17 15.40
N LEU A 145 4.10 -1.23 14.85
CA LEU A 145 3.23 -0.34 15.63
C LEU A 145 2.14 -1.12 16.37
N ASN A 146 1.38 -1.97 15.67
CA ASN A 146 0.29 -2.75 16.25
C ASN A 146 0.82 -3.72 17.32
N THR A 147 1.97 -4.34 17.09
CA THR A 147 2.64 -5.19 18.07
C THR A 147 2.98 -4.40 19.33
N LYS A 148 3.59 -3.21 19.18
CA LYS A 148 3.96 -2.38 20.33
C LYS A 148 2.75 -1.88 21.11
N ILE A 149 1.63 -1.59 20.44
CA ILE A 149 0.37 -1.23 21.08
C ILE A 149 -0.19 -2.39 21.91
N LYS A 150 -0.07 -3.64 21.41
CA LYS A 150 -0.64 -4.85 22.06
C LYS A 150 0.20 -5.41 23.19
N LEU A 151 1.51 -5.20 23.18
CA LEU A 151 2.43 -5.76 24.17
C LEU A 151 2.20 -5.14 25.55
N PHE A 152 2.18 -5.99 26.61
CA PHE A 152 2.21 -5.54 27.99
C PHE A 152 3.63 -5.07 28.37
N PRO A 153 3.77 -3.99 29.18
CA PRO A 153 2.73 -3.13 29.73
C PRO A 153 2.31 -1.97 28.81
N ASN A 154 2.83 -1.86 27.58
CA ASN A 154 2.57 -0.75 26.65
C ASN A 154 1.09 -0.60 26.32
N ASN A 155 0.32 -1.71 26.24
CA ASN A 155 -1.08 -1.73 25.90
C ASN A 155 -1.95 -0.89 26.85
N ILE A 156 -1.58 -0.80 28.12
CA ILE A 156 -2.29 0.03 29.11
C ILE A 156 -2.12 1.51 28.75
N PHE A 157 -0.88 1.93 28.50
CA PHE A 157 -0.54 3.33 28.23
C PHE A 157 -0.92 3.74 26.80
N ALA A 158 -0.77 2.84 25.83
CA ALA A 158 -1.13 3.11 24.44
C ALA A 158 -2.63 3.49 24.32
N ASN A 159 -3.50 2.72 24.98
CA ASN A 159 -4.94 3.02 25.01
C ASN A 159 -5.25 4.36 25.71
N MET A 160 -4.62 4.63 26.83
CA MET A 160 -4.78 5.89 27.58
C MET A 160 -4.30 7.10 26.76
N LEU A 161 -3.24 6.94 25.97
CA LEU A 161 -2.65 7.98 25.13
C LEU A 161 -3.32 8.10 23.75
N GLY A 162 -4.35 7.29 23.47
CA GLY A 162 -5.17 7.38 22.25
C GLY A 162 -4.51 6.77 21.02
N PHE A 163 -3.48 5.94 21.17
CA PHE A 163 -2.92 5.19 20.05
C PHE A 163 -3.85 4.05 19.64
N LYS A 164 -4.10 3.94 18.34
CA LYS A 164 -4.94 2.90 17.73
C LYS A 164 -4.13 2.10 16.74
N GLU A 165 -4.52 0.85 16.58
CA GLU A 165 -3.99 -0.02 15.53
C GLU A 165 -4.26 0.57 14.16
N ARG A 166 -3.36 0.29 13.22
CA ARG A 166 -3.47 0.65 11.81
C ARG A 166 -3.83 -0.57 10.98
N GLU A 167 -4.56 -0.34 9.91
CA GLU A 167 -4.94 -1.36 8.94
C GLU A 167 -3.75 -1.71 8.04
N PHE A 168 -3.65 -2.98 7.67
CA PHE A 168 -2.69 -3.44 6.67
C PHE A 168 -3.20 -3.10 5.27
N PHE A 169 -2.26 -2.85 4.36
CA PHE A 169 -2.55 -2.77 2.94
C PHE A 169 -2.61 -4.20 2.39
N GLU A 170 -3.82 -4.77 2.33
CA GLU A 170 -4.04 -6.13 1.87
C GLU A 170 -4.45 -6.15 0.39
N VAL A 171 -3.89 -7.10 -0.35
CA VAL A 171 -4.31 -7.44 -1.72
C VAL A 171 -5.09 -8.75 -1.64
N GLU A 172 -6.14 -8.89 -2.44
CA GLU A 172 -7.00 -10.08 -2.46
C GLU A 172 -6.29 -11.41 -2.77
N ASP A 173 -5.03 -11.37 -3.14
CA ASP A 173 -4.26 -12.54 -3.56
C ASP A 173 -3.79 -13.47 -2.42
N ARG A 174 -4.25 -13.23 -1.18
CA ARG A 174 -3.89 -14.07 -0.03
C ARG A 174 -4.40 -15.50 -0.15
N GLU A 175 -5.59 -15.68 -0.72
CA GLU A 175 -6.16 -17.02 -0.95
C GLU A 175 -5.43 -17.82 -2.04
N SER A 176 -4.83 -17.16 -3.03
CA SER A 176 -4.06 -17.84 -4.08
C SER A 176 -2.69 -18.27 -3.58
N ILE A 177 -2.10 -17.51 -2.63
CA ILE A 177 -0.80 -17.82 -2.02
C ILE A 177 -0.92 -18.92 -0.97
N GLU A 178 -2.05 -19.06 -0.32
CA GLU A 178 -2.31 -20.10 0.72
C GLU A 178 -2.69 -21.46 0.12
N LYS A 179 -3.06 -21.53 -1.17
CA LYS A 179 -3.32 -22.82 -1.82
C LYS A 179 -1.98 -23.46 -2.21
N PRO A 180 -1.70 -24.70 -1.75
CA PRO A 180 -0.54 -25.45 -2.18
C PRO A 180 -0.54 -25.55 -3.71
N VAL A 181 0.60 -25.25 -4.35
CA VAL A 181 0.77 -25.52 -5.77
C VAL A 181 0.70 -27.00 -5.98
N ASP A 182 -0.33 -27.48 -6.68
CA ASP A 182 -0.48 -28.90 -7.04
C ASP A 182 0.57 -29.24 -8.08
N VAL A 183 1.72 -29.77 -7.64
CA VAL A 183 2.81 -30.19 -8.51
C VAL A 183 2.48 -31.58 -9.01
N GLN A 184 1.93 -31.68 -10.21
CA GLN A 184 1.80 -32.96 -10.93
C GLN A 184 3.15 -33.25 -11.61
N PHE A 185 3.76 -34.40 -11.24
CA PHE A 185 4.93 -34.97 -11.90
C PHE A 185 4.51 -35.88 -13.02
#